data_69dae8e8157cce2d135993b4d71924a7
#
_entry.id   69dae8e8157cce2d135993b4d71924a7
#
_cell.length_a   1.000
_cell.length_b   1.000
_cell.length_c   1.000
_cell.angle_alpha   90.00
_cell.angle_beta   90.00
_cell.angle_gamma   90.00
#
_symmetry.space_group_name_H-M   'P 1'
#
loop_
_entity.id
_entity.type
_entity.pdbx_description
1 polymer ?
#
loop_
_entity_poly.entity_id
_entity_poly.type
_entity_poly.pdbx_seq_one_letter_code
_entity_poly.pdbx_strand_id
1 'polypeptide(L)'
;MSGQKKGKEAVLFPGERLDDLQLNGLELIQDPKKFCFGVDAVFLSDFVKIKAGERALDLGTGNGIIPILLSEKTQGRHFTGLEIQPEMAEMARRSVDYNGLEDKVDIVTGDIKEAAEIFKPAFFDVITTNPPYMIADHGLRNPADAKAIARHEVLCSLDDILRESMRLLQDK
;
A
#
# COMPACT_ATOMS: atom_id res chain seq x y z
N MET A 1 4.39 22.06 12.66
CA MET A 1 3.60 22.97 11.81
C MET A 1 2.47 22.17 11.23
N SER A 2 1.23 22.43 11.67
CA SER A 2 0.04 21.71 11.22
C SER A 2 -0.17 21.99 9.74
N GLY A 3 -0.04 20.95 8.91
CA GLY A 3 -0.44 21.02 7.51
C GLY A 3 -1.91 21.41 7.44
N GLN A 4 -2.18 22.57 6.90
CA GLN A 4 -3.55 22.96 6.58
C GLN A 4 -4.09 21.95 5.57
N LYS A 5 -5.08 21.13 5.97
CA LYS A 5 -5.94 20.44 5.02
C LYS A 5 -6.41 21.48 4.01
N LYS A 6 -5.93 21.42 2.79
CA LYS A 6 -6.55 22.13 1.67
C LYS A 6 -7.95 21.56 1.59
N GLY A 7 -8.98 22.40 1.65
CA GLY A 7 -10.39 22.04 1.76
C GLY A 7 -10.98 21.26 0.56
N LYS A 8 -10.34 20.15 0.22
CA LYS A 8 -10.86 19.18 -0.73
C LYS A 8 -11.91 18.32 0.01
N GLU A 9 -13.09 18.20 -0.53
CA GLU A 9 -14.05 17.20 -0.07
C GLU A 9 -13.59 15.81 -0.53
N ALA A 10 -13.72 14.81 0.37
CA ALA A 10 -13.46 13.43 0.00
C ALA A 10 -14.49 12.96 -1.03
N VAL A 11 -14.01 12.44 -2.15
CA VAL A 11 -14.88 11.77 -3.13
C VAL A 11 -15.08 10.34 -2.68
N LEU A 12 -16.25 10.03 -2.13
CA LEU A 12 -16.63 8.70 -1.67
C LEU A 12 -17.63 8.06 -2.61
N PHE A 13 -17.43 6.79 -2.94
CA PHE A 13 -18.38 5.98 -3.67
C PHE A 13 -19.36 5.26 -2.72
N PRO A 14 -20.51 4.77 -3.21
CA PRO A 14 -21.49 4.10 -2.37
C PRO A 14 -20.89 2.93 -1.58
N GLY A 15 -20.99 3.00 -0.27
CA GLY A 15 -20.45 1.99 0.66
C GLY A 15 -19.09 2.32 1.24
N GLU A 16 -18.39 3.31 0.69
CA GLU A 16 -17.11 3.77 1.22
C GLU A 16 -17.28 4.70 2.42
N ARG A 17 -16.24 4.75 3.25
CA ARG A 17 -16.15 5.64 4.41
C ARG A 17 -14.73 6.21 4.53
N LEU A 18 -14.60 7.31 5.28
CA LEU A 18 -13.33 7.83 5.74
C LEU A 18 -13.01 7.29 7.12
N ASP A 19 -11.82 6.74 7.29
CA ASP A 19 -11.30 6.30 8.58
C ASP A 19 -10.12 7.22 8.98
N ASP A 20 -10.19 7.82 10.17
CA ASP A 20 -9.12 8.63 10.74
C ASP A 20 -7.94 7.73 11.16
N LEU A 21 -6.74 8.01 10.62
CA LEU A 21 -5.52 7.26 10.91
C LEU A 21 -4.88 7.67 12.24
N GLN A 22 -5.45 8.60 12.98
CA GLN A 22 -4.94 9.15 14.24
C GLN A 22 -3.50 9.66 14.11
N LEU A 23 -3.12 10.13 12.92
CA LEU A 23 -1.79 10.61 12.59
C LEU A 23 -1.90 11.90 11.78
N ASN A 24 -1.61 13.05 12.43
CA ASN A 24 -1.57 14.38 11.84
C ASN A 24 -2.76 14.75 10.95
N GLY A 25 -3.94 14.18 11.24
CA GLY A 25 -5.17 14.40 10.50
C GLY A 25 -5.24 13.68 9.16
N LEU A 26 -4.39 12.68 8.92
CA LEU A 26 -4.54 11.79 7.77
C LEU A 26 -5.78 10.91 7.92
N GLU A 27 -6.49 10.75 6.82
CA GLU A 27 -7.67 9.89 6.72
C GLU A 27 -7.54 8.96 5.50
N LEU A 28 -8.17 7.81 5.57
CA LEU A 28 -8.11 6.80 4.52
C LEU A 28 -9.51 6.43 4.05
N ILE A 29 -9.72 6.38 2.75
CA ILE A 29 -10.96 5.88 2.16
C ILE A 29 -10.94 4.35 2.22
N GLN A 30 -11.99 3.74 2.77
CA GLN A 30 -12.16 2.30 2.86
C GLN A 30 -13.57 1.86 2.48
N ASP A 31 -13.69 0.67 1.91
CA ASP A 31 -14.96 -0.02 1.70
C ASP A 31 -15.00 -1.26 2.61
N PRO A 32 -15.88 -1.30 3.64
CA PRO A 32 -16.00 -2.44 4.54
C PRO A 32 -16.37 -3.77 3.86
N LYS A 33 -16.84 -3.73 2.62
CA LYS A 33 -17.13 -4.93 1.80
C LYS A 33 -15.92 -5.45 1.05
N LYS A 34 -14.83 -4.66 1.00
CA LYS A 34 -13.56 -5.00 0.41
C LYS A 34 -12.53 -5.24 1.52
N PHE A 35 -11.26 -5.40 1.13
CA PHE A 35 -10.18 -5.49 2.09
C PHE A 35 -9.99 -4.15 2.82
N CYS A 36 -10.11 -4.16 4.15
CA CYS A 36 -9.71 -3.07 5.03
C CYS A 36 -8.35 -3.40 5.65
N PHE A 37 -7.51 -2.38 5.87
CA PHE A 37 -6.22 -2.61 6.52
C PHE A 37 -6.39 -3.11 7.96
N GLY A 38 -5.46 -3.93 8.41
CA GLY A 38 -5.35 -4.37 9.78
C GLY A 38 -4.26 -3.61 10.56
N VAL A 39 -4.16 -3.91 11.83
CA VAL A 39 -3.13 -3.35 12.73
C VAL A 39 -1.70 -3.71 12.31
N ASP A 40 -1.53 -4.80 11.58
CA ASP A 40 -0.29 -5.28 10.98
C ASP A 40 0.34 -4.25 10.01
N ALA A 41 -0.47 -3.57 9.19
CA ALA A 41 0.01 -2.48 8.33
C ALA A 41 0.56 -1.30 9.15
N VAL A 42 -0.08 -0.98 10.28
CA VAL A 42 0.39 0.06 11.19
C VAL A 42 1.73 -0.35 11.82
N PHE A 43 1.85 -1.58 12.32
CA PHE A 43 3.10 -2.09 12.89
C PHE A 43 4.22 -2.16 11.86
N LEU A 44 3.93 -2.58 10.63
CA LEU A 44 4.91 -2.56 9.55
C LEU A 44 5.42 -1.14 9.30
N SER A 45 4.53 -0.15 9.24
CA SER A 45 4.91 1.24 9.05
C SER A 45 5.74 1.83 10.20
N ASP A 46 5.59 1.31 11.42
CA ASP A 46 6.42 1.69 12.59
C ASP A 46 7.80 1.01 12.58
N PHE A 47 7.86 -0.21 12.04
CA PHE A 47 9.10 -0.98 11.95
C PHE A 47 10.05 -0.43 10.89
N VAL A 48 9.52 0.05 9.77
CA VAL A 48 10.29 0.49 8.60
C VAL A 48 11.10 1.75 8.92
N LYS A 49 12.37 1.76 8.50
CA LYS A 49 13.26 2.92 8.63
C LYS A 49 13.61 3.44 7.24
N ILE A 50 13.21 4.67 6.95
CA ILE A 50 13.46 5.36 5.69
C ILE A 50 14.14 6.68 5.99
N LYS A 51 15.31 6.88 5.41
CA LYS A 51 16.13 8.09 5.61
C LYS A 51 15.71 9.20 4.65
N ALA A 52 16.16 10.41 4.95
CA ALA A 52 15.96 11.54 4.07
C ALA A 52 16.54 11.28 2.67
N GLY A 53 15.72 11.54 1.64
CA GLY A 53 16.08 11.32 0.24
C GLY A 53 15.83 9.92 -0.31
N GLU A 54 15.57 8.92 0.56
CA GLU A 54 15.25 7.54 0.14
C GLU A 54 13.84 7.44 -0.48
N ARG A 55 13.68 6.45 -1.33
CA ARG A 55 12.41 6.08 -1.99
C ARG A 55 11.96 4.72 -1.52
N ALA A 56 10.68 4.58 -1.25
CA ALA A 56 10.07 3.32 -0.86
C ALA A 56 9.04 2.85 -1.88
N LEU A 57 8.93 1.52 -2.03
CA LEU A 57 7.89 0.85 -2.79
C LEU A 57 7.14 -0.11 -1.87
N ASP A 58 5.81 -0.06 -1.92
CA ASP A 58 4.94 -1.01 -1.23
C ASP A 58 4.27 -1.92 -2.27
N LEU A 59 4.60 -3.22 -2.21
CA LEU A 59 4.09 -4.22 -3.13
C LEU A 59 2.78 -4.82 -2.61
N GLY A 60 1.70 -4.70 -3.39
CA GLY A 60 0.37 -5.10 -2.97
C GLY A 60 -0.23 -4.11 -1.97
N THR A 61 -0.19 -2.83 -2.30
CA THR A 61 -0.48 -1.74 -1.37
C THR A 61 -1.96 -1.64 -0.94
N GLY A 62 -2.86 -2.31 -1.65
CA GLY A 62 -4.30 -2.26 -1.37
C GLY A 62 -4.86 -0.85 -1.46
N ASN A 63 -5.43 -0.37 -0.36
CA ASN A 63 -5.98 0.98 -0.24
C ASN A 63 -4.93 2.09 0.01
N GLY A 64 -3.62 1.76 -0.06
CA GLY A 64 -2.53 2.71 0.06
C GLY A 64 -2.14 3.08 1.49
N ILE A 65 -2.57 2.31 2.48
CA ILE A 65 -2.31 2.61 3.90
C ILE A 65 -0.84 2.75 4.22
N ILE A 66 0.02 1.84 3.74
CA ILE A 66 1.45 1.83 4.07
C ILE A 66 2.17 3.05 3.50
N PRO A 67 2.13 3.37 2.20
CA PRO A 67 2.79 4.56 1.66
C PRO A 67 2.25 5.86 2.28
N ILE A 68 0.96 5.95 2.58
CA ILE A 68 0.37 7.12 3.26
C ILE A 68 0.94 7.27 4.68
N LEU A 69 1.00 6.20 5.48
CA LEU A 69 1.59 6.25 6.82
C LEU A 69 3.09 6.59 6.78
N LEU A 70 3.84 5.96 5.87
CA LEU A 70 5.29 6.17 5.74
C LEU A 70 5.63 7.60 5.32
N SER A 71 4.78 8.24 4.50
CA SER A 71 4.99 9.63 4.07
C SER A 71 4.98 10.63 5.21
N GLU A 72 4.31 10.31 6.33
CA GLU A 72 4.25 11.15 7.52
C GLU A 72 5.18 10.67 8.62
N LYS A 73 5.37 9.35 8.79
CA LYS A 73 6.19 8.76 9.84
C LYS A 73 7.69 8.82 9.56
N THR A 74 8.11 9.04 8.31
CA THR A 74 9.51 8.97 7.90
C THR A 74 9.95 10.23 7.16
N GLN A 75 11.26 10.33 6.88
CA GLN A 75 11.83 11.43 6.11
C GLN A 75 12.08 11.07 4.63
N GLY A 76 11.52 9.95 4.17
CA GLY A 76 11.63 9.52 2.79
C GLY A 76 11.21 10.60 1.79
N ARG A 77 11.82 10.56 0.62
CA ARG A 77 11.54 11.54 -0.44
C ARG A 77 10.25 11.21 -1.18
N HIS A 78 10.00 9.93 -1.42
CA HIS A 78 8.90 9.49 -2.26
C HIS A 78 8.46 8.05 -1.93
N PHE A 79 7.17 7.80 -2.00
CA PHE A 79 6.55 6.54 -1.63
C PHE A 79 5.65 6.09 -2.78
N THR A 80 5.86 4.87 -3.25
CA THR A 80 5.07 4.29 -4.33
C THR A 80 4.31 3.08 -3.82
N GLY A 81 3.04 2.97 -4.12
CA GLY A 81 2.24 1.76 -3.92
C GLY A 81 1.94 1.08 -5.25
N LEU A 82 2.17 -0.23 -5.35
CA LEU A 82 1.79 -1.05 -6.50
C LEU A 82 0.61 -1.93 -6.12
N GLU A 83 -0.48 -1.86 -6.89
CA GLU A 83 -1.71 -2.62 -6.63
C GLU A 83 -2.28 -3.19 -7.92
N ILE A 84 -2.57 -4.49 -7.92
CA ILE A 84 -3.08 -5.19 -9.10
C ILE A 84 -4.56 -4.93 -9.34
N GLN A 85 -5.34 -4.65 -8.30
CA GLN A 85 -6.77 -4.39 -8.40
C GLN A 85 -7.03 -2.92 -8.75
N PRO A 86 -7.55 -2.61 -9.96
CA PRO A 86 -7.73 -1.21 -10.38
C PRO A 86 -8.63 -0.41 -9.45
N GLU A 87 -9.65 -1.06 -8.87
CA GLU A 87 -10.59 -0.41 -7.96
C GLU A 87 -9.95 -0.04 -6.62
N MET A 88 -9.04 -0.88 -6.09
CA MET A 88 -8.30 -0.60 -4.87
C MET A 88 -7.26 0.49 -5.11
N ALA A 89 -6.55 0.41 -6.23
CA ALA A 89 -5.59 1.44 -6.63
C ALA A 89 -6.26 2.82 -6.83
N GLU A 90 -7.47 2.84 -7.38
CA GLU A 90 -8.25 4.07 -7.54
C GLU A 90 -8.66 4.65 -6.19
N MET A 91 -9.16 3.83 -5.26
CA MET A 91 -9.49 4.23 -3.89
C MET A 91 -8.27 4.80 -3.17
N ALA A 92 -7.10 4.15 -3.33
CA ALA A 92 -5.83 4.63 -2.77
C ALA A 92 -5.44 6.00 -3.34
N ARG A 93 -5.58 6.23 -4.66
CA ARG A 93 -5.30 7.53 -5.29
C ARG A 93 -6.19 8.64 -4.74
N ARG A 94 -7.49 8.36 -4.54
CA ARG A 94 -8.40 9.33 -3.91
C ARG A 94 -8.00 9.65 -2.48
N SER A 95 -7.52 8.66 -1.71
CA SER A 95 -6.98 8.89 -0.37
C SER A 95 -5.73 9.76 -0.40
N VAL A 96 -4.81 9.53 -1.35
CA VAL A 96 -3.62 10.37 -1.55
C VAL A 96 -4.01 11.81 -1.89
N ASP A 97 -4.91 11.99 -2.87
CA ASP A 97 -5.40 13.31 -3.29
C ASP A 97 -6.12 14.06 -2.16
N TYR A 98 -6.98 13.38 -1.43
CA TYR A 98 -7.72 13.94 -0.30
C TYR A 98 -6.80 14.46 0.81
N ASN A 99 -5.72 13.73 1.09
CA ASN A 99 -4.72 14.13 2.08
C ASN A 99 -3.70 15.16 1.55
N GLY A 100 -3.72 15.50 0.27
CA GLY A 100 -2.76 16.44 -0.35
C GLY A 100 -1.34 15.89 -0.40
N LEU A 101 -1.21 14.59 -0.67
CA LEU A 101 0.06 13.85 -0.69
C LEU A 101 0.58 13.56 -2.10
N GLU A 102 -0.01 14.12 -3.15
CA GLU A 102 0.27 13.83 -4.56
C GLU A 102 1.74 14.09 -4.95
N ASP A 103 2.40 15.02 -4.25
CA ASP A 103 3.82 15.31 -4.45
C ASP A 103 4.76 14.27 -3.82
N LYS A 104 4.25 13.42 -2.92
CA LYS A 104 5.04 12.47 -2.15
C LYS A 104 4.66 11.00 -2.38
N VAL A 105 3.42 10.73 -2.75
CA VAL A 105 2.85 9.38 -2.82
C VAL A 105 2.25 9.14 -4.19
N ASP A 106 2.72 8.11 -4.87
CA ASP A 106 2.15 7.61 -6.13
C ASP A 106 1.53 6.23 -5.94
N ILE A 107 0.39 6.00 -6.60
CA ILE A 107 -0.24 4.68 -6.66
C ILE A 107 -0.28 4.22 -8.12
N VAL A 108 0.40 3.12 -8.39
CA VAL A 108 0.51 2.49 -9.71
C VAL A 108 -0.35 1.23 -9.74
N THR A 109 -1.12 1.06 -10.80
CA THR A 109 -1.85 -0.19 -11.03
C THR A 109 -0.98 -1.14 -11.83
N GLY A 110 -0.74 -2.36 -11.29
CA GLY A 110 0.09 -3.36 -11.97
C GLY A 110 0.29 -4.61 -11.15
N ASP A 111 0.82 -5.64 -11.81
CA ASP A 111 1.15 -6.94 -11.20
C ASP A 111 2.56 -6.89 -10.58
N ILE A 112 2.71 -7.42 -9.37
CA ILE A 112 4.02 -7.56 -8.69
C ILE A 112 5.00 -8.35 -9.56
N LYS A 113 4.55 -9.37 -10.29
CA LYS A 113 5.39 -10.19 -11.18
C LYS A 113 5.99 -9.42 -12.35
N GLU A 114 5.44 -8.27 -12.67
CA GLU A 114 5.89 -7.36 -13.73
C GLU A 114 6.53 -6.09 -13.17
N ALA A 115 6.76 -6.02 -11.85
CA ALA A 115 7.21 -4.80 -11.19
C ALA A 115 8.53 -4.26 -11.77
N ALA A 116 9.47 -5.13 -12.15
CA ALA A 116 10.72 -4.71 -12.78
C ALA A 116 10.58 -4.28 -14.25
N GLU A 117 9.40 -4.46 -14.86
CA GLU A 117 9.08 -3.89 -16.18
C GLU A 117 8.37 -2.54 -16.03
N ILE A 118 7.64 -2.37 -14.93
CA ILE A 118 6.94 -1.13 -14.58
C ILE A 118 7.92 -0.07 -14.06
N PHE A 119 8.85 -0.48 -13.20
CA PHE A 119 9.78 0.42 -12.53
C PHE A 119 11.21 0.22 -13.02
N LYS A 120 12.02 1.27 -12.89
CA LYS A 120 13.45 1.18 -13.22
C LYS A 120 14.18 0.25 -12.24
N PRO A 121 15.11 -0.60 -12.73
CA PRO A 121 15.98 -1.39 -11.86
C PRO A 121 16.77 -0.51 -10.87
N ALA A 122 17.03 -1.04 -9.69
CA ALA A 122 17.81 -0.38 -8.64
C ALA A 122 17.33 1.07 -8.34
N PHE A 123 16.01 1.26 -8.26
CA PHE A 123 15.42 2.59 -8.09
C PHE A 123 14.97 2.88 -6.66
N PHE A 124 14.59 1.85 -5.92
CA PHE A 124 14.07 1.99 -4.56
C PHE A 124 15.12 1.64 -3.52
N ASP A 125 15.06 2.32 -2.38
CA ASP A 125 15.93 2.10 -1.23
C ASP A 125 15.33 1.13 -0.24
N VAL A 126 13.99 1.10 -0.17
CA VAL A 126 13.21 0.24 0.73
C VAL A 126 12.02 -0.33 -0.03
N ILE A 127 11.76 -1.62 0.16
CA ILE A 127 10.54 -2.27 -0.32
C ILE A 127 9.80 -2.85 0.89
N THR A 128 8.51 -2.60 0.94
CA THR A 128 7.58 -3.18 1.89
C THR A 128 6.55 -4.05 1.17
N THR A 129 6.02 -5.01 1.88
CA THR A 129 4.85 -5.77 1.44
C THR A 129 4.12 -6.30 2.65
N ASN A 130 2.80 -6.23 2.63
CA ASN A 130 1.92 -6.84 3.62
C ASN A 130 0.91 -7.73 2.88
N PRO A 131 1.38 -8.87 2.33
CA PRO A 131 0.52 -9.76 1.56
C PRO A 131 -0.57 -10.36 2.46
N PRO A 132 -1.72 -10.74 1.90
CA PRO A 132 -2.73 -11.45 2.67
C PRO A 132 -2.12 -12.74 3.22
N TYR A 133 -2.14 -12.90 4.56
CA TYR A 133 -1.53 -14.04 5.23
C TYR A 133 -2.28 -15.32 4.89
N MET A 134 -1.58 -16.27 4.32
CA MET A 134 -2.03 -17.64 4.20
C MET A 134 -1.68 -18.42 5.46
N ILE A 135 -2.67 -18.72 6.25
CA ILE A 135 -2.54 -19.79 7.23
C ILE A 135 -2.90 -21.08 6.51
N ALA A 136 -1.91 -21.75 5.97
CA ALA A 136 -2.07 -23.00 5.22
C ALA A 136 -2.69 -24.14 6.02
N ASP A 137 -2.88 -24.01 7.36
CA ASP A 137 -3.17 -25.15 8.21
C ASP A 137 -4.30 -24.98 9.25
N HIS A 138 -5.03 -23.89 9.24
CA HIS A 138 -6.20 -23.75 10.10
C HIS A 138 -7.48 -23.61 9.28
N GLY A 139 -8.25 -24.70 9.25
CA GLY A 139 -9.51 -24.86 8.53
C GLY A 139 -10.30 -23.57 8.37
N LEU A 140 -10.33 -23.08 7.14
CA LEU A 140 -11.08 -21.90 6.74
C LEU A 140 -12.55 -22.09 7.13
N ARG A 141 -13.02 -21.27 8.06
CA ARG A 141 -14.41 -21.32 8.53
C ARG A 141 -15.40 -20.73 7.52
N ASN A 142 -14.91 -20.03 6.48
CA ASN A 142 -15.74 -19.38 5.48
C ASN A 142 -15.23 -19.65 4.06
N PRO A 143 -16.05 -20.28 3.16
CA PRO A 143 -15.67 -20.53 1.77
C PRO A 143 -15.37 -19.27 0.95
N ALA A 144 -15.89 -18.09 1.34
CA ALA A 144 -15.61 -16.83 0.68
C ALA A 144 -14.17 -16.34 0.95
N ASP A 145 -13.68 -16.54 2.18
CA ASP A 145 -12.31 -16.20 2.58
C ASP A 145 -11.30 -17.12 1.87
N ALA A 146 -11.63 -18.43 1.75
CA ALA A 146 -10.84 -19.39 1.01
C ALA A 146 -10.63 -18.99 -0.47
N LYS A 147 -11.69 -18.50 -1.12
CA LYS A 147 -11.63 -18.06 -2.52
C LYS A 147 -10.84 -16.77 -2.70
N ALA A 148 -10.95 -15.84 -1.75
CA ALA A 148 -10.17 -14.61 -1.77
C ALA A 148 -8.67 -14.90 -1.59
N ILE A 149 -8.33 -15.73 -0.61
CA ILE A 149 -6.96 -16.18 -0.32
C ILE A 149 -6.37 -16.95 -1.51
N ALA A 150 -7.09 -17.94 -2.06
CA ALA A 150 -6.64 -18.71 -3.21
C ALA A 150 -6.38 -17.85 -4.45
N ARG A 151 -7.15 -16.77 -4.66
CA ARG A 151 -6.89 -15.81 -5.75
C ARG A 151 -5.56 -15.07 -5.55
N HIS A 152 -5.23 -14.69 -4.34
CA HIS A 152 -3.98 -13.97 -4.05
C HIS A 152 -2.76 -14.88 -4.18
N GLU A 153 -2.82 -16.15 -3.75
CA GLU A 153 -1.73 -17.11 -3.96
C GLU A 153 -1.48 -17.43 -5.43
N VAL A 154 -2.54 -17.56 -6.21
CA VAL A 154 -2.42 -17.78 -7.66
C VAL A 154 -1.84 -16.54 -8.35
N LEU A 155 -2.00 -15.35 -7.76
CA LEU A 155 -1.55 -14.10 -8.36
C LEU A 155 -0.08 -13.79 -8.09
N CYS A 156 0.46 -14.09 -6.88
CA CYS A 156 1.84 -13.76 -6.52
C CYS A 156 2.37 -14.66 -5.39
N SER A 157 3.51 -15.30 -5.61
CA SER A 157 4.23 -16.09 -4.61
C SER A 157 5.26 -15.26 -3.86
N LEU A 158 5.78 -15.78 -2.73
CA LEU A 158 6.90 -15.16 -2.03
C LEU A 158 8.15 -15.08 -2.91
N ASP A 159 8.39 -16.09 -3.74
CA ASP A 159 9.52 -16.10 -4.68
C ASP A 159 9.40 -14.99 -5.73
N ASP A 160 8.19 -14.70 -6.20
CA ASP A 160 7.94 -13.57 -7.11
C ASP A 160 8.26 -12.24 -6.43
N ILE A 161 7.80 -12.04 -5.19
CA ILE A 161 8.08 -10.84 -4.40
C ILE A 161 9.58 -10.66 -4.22
N LEU A 162 10.30 -11.70 -3.81
CA LEU A 162 11.74 -11.64 -3.58
C LEU A 162 12.50 -11.36 -4.88
N ARG A 163 12.15 -12.05 -5.98
CA ARG A 163 12.79 -11.87 -7.28
C ARG A 163 12.65 -10.44 -7.79
N GLU A 164 11.43 -9.90 -7.77
CA GLU A 164 11.18 -8.54 -8.24
C GLU A 164 11.81 -7.50 -7.31
N SER A 165 11.75 -7.72 -5.98
CA SER A 165 12.40 -6.83 -5.02
C SER A 165 13.92 -6.75 -5.23
N MET A 166 14.60 -7.87 -5.48
CA MET A 166 16.05 -7.89 -5.76
C MET A 166 16.43 -7.09 -6.99
N ARG A 167 15.57 -7.02 -8.01
CA ARG A 167 15.80 -6.23 -9.23
C ARG A 167 15.55 -4.73 -9.02
N LEU A 168 14.68 -4.38 -8.10
CA LEU A 168 14.22 -3.02 -7.88
C LEU A 168 14.98 -2.29 -6.78
N LEU A 169 15.56 -3.02 -5.82
CA LEU A 169 16.35 -2.43 -4.74
C LEU A 169 17.72 -1.97 -5.24
N GLN A 170 18.15 -0.83 -4.70
CA GLN A 170 19.52 -0.33 -4.88
C GLN A 170 20.52 -1.19 -4.11
N ASP A 171 21.66 -1.47 -4.74
CA ASP A 171 22.82 -2.02 -4.04
C ASP A 171 23.35 -0.96 -3.06
N LYS A 172 23.50 -1.34 -1.78
CA LYS A 172 24.05 -0.47 -0.71
C LYS A 172 25.38 -0.99 -0.24
#